data_e1f93b159659aa937575bc95bd97a057
#
_entry.id   e1f93b159659aa937575bc95bd97a057
#
_cell.length_a   1.000
_cell.length_b   1.000
_cell.length_c   1.000
_cell.angle_alpha   90.00
_cell.angle_beta   90.00
_cell.angle_gamma   90.00
#
_symmetry.space_group_name_H-M   'P 1'
#
loop_
_entity.id
_entity.type
_entity.pdbx_description
1 polymer ?
#
loop_
_entity_poly.entity_id
_entity_poly.type
_entity_poly.pdbx_seq_one_letter_code
_entity_poly.pdbx_strand_id
1 'polypeptide(L)'
;YYVNDPERFGVVDFDENGKAVSIEEKPAQPKSNYAVTGLYFYPAGVSVMAKQVKPSARGELEITTLNDMYLQQKNLNVQLLGRGFAWLDTGTMDSLLDAAAFVQMIEHRQGVTISAPEEIAYINQWIDREKLLDSAIRYGKSPYGEHLKAVAEGRVKY
;
A
#
# COMPACT_ATOMS: atom_id res chain seq x y z
N TYR A 1 -8.09 -5.83 -0.46
CA TYR A 1 -9.10 -4.80 -0.69
C TYR A 1 -10.20 -5.30 -1.60
N TYR A 2 -11.46 -4.96 -1.30
CA TYR A 2 -12.59 -5.38 -2.13
C TYR A 2 -12.66 -4.52 -3.41
N VAL A 3 -12.69 -5.16 -4.59
CA VAL A 3 -12.73 -4.50 -5.91
C VAL A 3 -13.89 -5.06 -6.76
N ASN A 4 -14.23 -4.34 -7.83
CA ASN A 4 -15.28 -4.76 -8.75
C ASN A 4 -14.72 -5.52 -9.98
N ASP A 5 -13.41 -5.46 -10.20
CA ASP A 5 -12.69 -6.02 -11.35
C ASP A 5 -11.51 -6.91 -10.89
N PRO A 6 -11.77 -7.97 -10.07
CA PRO A 6 -10.74 -8.76 -9.41
C PRO A 6 -9.80 -9.50 -10.37
N GLU A 7 -10.25 -9.80 -11.58
CA GLU A 7 -9.47 -10.49 -12.62
C GLU A 7 -8.18 -9.75 -13.03
N ARG A 8 -8.07 -8.48 -12.67
CA ARG A 8 -6.88 -7.66 -12.96
C ARG A 8 -5.74 -7.87 -11.97
N PHE A 9 -6.02 -8.49 -10.83
CA PHE A 9 -5.14 -8.50 -9.64
C PHE A 9 -4.85 -9.92 -9.16
N GLY A 10 -3.92 -10.05 -8.23
CA GLY A 10 -3.86 -11.23 -7.37
C GLY A 10 -5.12 -11.29 -6.51
N VAL A 11 -5.79 -12.42 -6.44
CA VAL A 11 -7.07 -12.59 -5.73
C VAL A 11 -6.92 -13.59 -4.60
N VAL A 12 -7.40 -13.23 -3.41
CA VAL A 12 -7.45 -14.12 -2.25
C VAL A 12 -8.88 -14.59 -2.02
N ASP A 13 -9.04 -15.90 -1.81
CA ASP A 13 -10.31 -16.49 -1.38
C ASP A 13 -10.25 -16.93 0.09
N PHE A 14 -11.39 -16.92 0.77
CA PHE A 14 -11.50 -17.15 2.21
C PHE A 14 -12.52 -18.26 2.53
N ASP A 15 -12.26 -18.99 3.59
CA ASP A 15 -13.24 -19.89 4.18
C ASP A 15 -14.29 -19.12 5.05
N GLU A 16 -15.25 -19.87 5.60
CA GLU A 16 -16.33 -19.34 6.46
C GLU A 16 -15.80 -18.65 7.74
N ASN A 17 -14.57 -18.94 8.14
CA ASN A 17 -13.91 -18.34 9.30
C ASN A 17 -13.04 -17.13 8.94
N GLY A 18 -13.03 -16.71 7.67
CA GLY A 18 -12.21 -15.60 7.17
C GLY A 18 -10.73 -15.94 7.00
N LYS A 19 -10.38 -17.22 6.95
CA LYS A 19 -9.02 -17.66 6.69
C LYS A 19 -8.78 -17.81 5.20
N ALA A 20 -7.66 -17.30 4.69
CA ALA A 20 -7.27 -17.47 3.30
C ALA A 20 -7.11 -18.97 2.95
N VAL A 21 -7.75 -19.41 1.86
CA VAL A 21 -7.73 -20.78 1.36
C VAL A 21 -7.10 -20.90 -0.03
N SER A 22 -7.12 -19.82 -0.81
CA SER A 22 -6.39 -19.77 -2.07
C SER A 22 -5.92 -18.36 -2.38
N ILE A 23 -4.88 -18.26 -3.19
CA ILE A 23 -4.39 -17.01 -3.77
C ILE A 23 -4.01 -17.28 -5.22
N GLU A 24 -4.53 -16.51 -6.16
CA GLU A 24 -4.33 -16.71 -7.60
C GLU A 24 -3.99 -15.39 -8.28
N GLU A 25 -3.00 -15.40 -9.19
CA GLU A 25 -2.63 -14.20 -9.96
C GLU A 25 -3.53 -14.07 -11.19
N LYS A 26 -4.23 -12.94 -11.29
CA LYS A 26 -5.06 -12.57 -12.44
C LYS A 26 -5.94 -13.73 -12.96
N PRO A 27 -6.73 -14.35 -12.10
CA PRO A 27 -7.54 -15.50 -12.49
C PRO A 27 -8.58 -15.11 -13.52
N ALA A 28 -8.78 -15.93 -14.56
CA ALA A 28 -9.83 -15.72 -15.55
C ALA A 28 -11.25 -15.83 -14.95
N GLN A 29 -11.38 -16.57 -13.85
CA GLN A 29 -12.61 -16.71 -13.07
C GLN A 29 -12.29 -16.54 -11.59
N PRO A 30 -12.32 -15.30 -11.09
CA PRO A 30 -12.01 -15.00 -9.70
C PRO A 30 -12.98 -15.68 -8.73
N LYS A 31 -12.44 -16.28 -7.67
CA LYS A 31 -13.25 -16.93 -6.62
C LYS A 31 -13.79 -15.93 -5.60
N SER A 32 -13.20 -14.75 -5.53
CA SER A 32 -13.64 -13.67 -4.67
C SER A 32 -13.36 -12.30 -5.32
N ASN A 33 -13.82 -11.23 -4.66
CA ASN A 33 -13.54 -9.86 -5.07
C ASN A 33 -12.41 -9.21 -4.25
N TYR A 34 -11.62 -9.99 -3.50
CA TYR A 34 -10.55 -9.45 -2.67
C TYR A 34 -9.21 -9.45 -3.42
N ALA A 35 -8.84 -8.27 -3.92
CA ALA A 35 -7.56 -8.01 -4.57
C ALA A 35 -6.43 -7.83 -3.54
N VAL A 36 -5.26 -8.37 -3.86
CA VAL A 36 -4.02 -8.18 -3.09
C VAL A 36 -3.42 -6.82 -3.43
N THR A 37 -3.25 -5.97 -2.43
CA THR A 37 -2.89 -4.54 -2.62
C THR A 37 -1.40 -4.28 -2.80
N GLY A 38 -0.55 -5.29 -2.75
CA GLY A 38 0.91 -5.11 -2.91
C GLY A 38 1.62 -4.61 -1.65
N LEU A 39 1.00 -4.67 -0.48
CA LEU A 39 1.63 -4.38 0.81
C LEU A 39 1.93 -5.70 1.53
N TYR A 40 3.22 -6.02 1.67
CA TYR A 40 3.68 -7.31 2.17
C TYR A 40 4.64 -7.16 3.34
N PHE A 41 4.47 -8.02 4.36
CA PHE A 41 5.40 -8.15 5.48
C PHE A 41 5.86 -9.60 5.56
N TYR A 42 7.15 -9.82 5.37
CA TYR A 42 7.73 -11.16 5.38
C TYR A 42 8.68 -11.36 6.56
N PRO A 43 8.76 -12.60 7.10
CA PRO A 43 9.76 -12.93 8.09
C PRO A 43 11.18 -12.97 7.49
N ALA A 44 12.17 -13.03 8.37
CA ALA A 44 13.55 -13.27 7.95
C ALA A 44 13.64 -14.57 7.12
N GLY A 45 14.47 -14.54 6.07
CA GLY A 45 14.65 -15.70 5.19
C GLY A 45 13.74 -15.69 3.96
N VAL A 46 12.85 -14.72 3.78
CA VAL A 46 11.98 -14.60 2.57
C VAL A 46 12.79 -14.64 1.27
N SER A 47 14.00 -14.09 1.24
CA SER A 47 14.87 -14.11 0.05
C SER A 47 15.26 -15.54 -0.38
N VAL A 48 15.35 -16.48 0.54
CA VAL A 48 15.63 -17.89 0.24
C VAL A 48 14.41 -18.54 -0.42
N MET A 49 13.21 -18.25 0.07
CA MET A 49 11.96 -18.72 -0.55
C MET A 49 11.73 -18.07 -1.92
N ALA A 50 11.94 -16.76 -2.03
CA ALA A 50 11.77 -16.02 -3.28
C ALA A 50 12.66 -16.58 -4.43
N LYS A 51 13.87 -17.06 -4.13
CA LYS A 51 14.75 -17.71 -5.11
C LYS A 51 14.19 -19.05 -5.66
N GLN A 52 13.20 -19.63 -5.01
CA GLN A 52 12.55 -20.88 -5.44
C GLN A 52 11.34 -20.62 -6.34
N VAL A 53 10.86 -19.39 -6.43
CA VAL A 53 9.76 -19.01 -7.32
C VAL A 53 10.18 -19.24 -8.76
N LYS A 54 9.33 -19.94 -9.51
CA LYS A 54 9.52 -20.17 -10.94
C LYS A 54 8.63 -19.24 -11.76
N PRO A 55 9.02 -18.91 -12.98
CA PRO A 55 8.16 -18.14 -13.86
C PRO A 55 6.79 -18.80 -14.04
N SER A 56 5.74 -17.98 -14.02
CA SER A 56 4.37 -18.39 -14.31
C SER A 56 4.18 -18.72 -15.80
N ALA A 57 2.98 -19.13 -16.17
CA ALA A 57 2.60 -19.30 -17.57
C ALA A 57 2.73 -17.98 -18.40
N ARG A 58 2.77 -16.84 -17.73
CA ARG A 58 2.99 -15.50 -18.31
C ARG A 58 4.47 -15.18 -18.51
N GLY A 59 5.39 -16.05 -18.02
CA GLY A 59 6.84 -15.84 -18.05
C GLY A 59 7.36 -14.90 -16.95
N GLU A 60 6.54 -14.53 -15.97
CA GLU A 60 6.86 -13.59 -14.89
C GLU A 60 7.09 -14.33 -13.57
N LEU A 61 7.98 -13.80 -12.72
CA LEU A 61 8.13 -14.23 -11.33
C LEU A 61 7.07 -13.52 -10.49
N GLU A 62 6.00 -14.25 -10.15
CA GLU A 62 4.85 -13.66 -9.48
C GLU A 62 5.04 -13.63 -7.96
N ILE A 63 4.76 -12.48 -7.34
CA ILE A 63 4.72 -12.35 -5.89
C ILE A 63 3.60 -13.22 -5.29
N THR A 64 2.53 -13.44 -6.03
CA THR A 64 1.42 -14.30 -5.67
C THR A 64 1.87 -15.74 -5.46
N THR A 65 2.83 -16.23 -6.28
CA THR A 65 3.42 -17.55 -6.08
C THR A 65 4.19 -17.65 -4.75
N LEU A 66 4.94 -16.61 -4.39
CA LEU A 66 5.63 -16.55 -3.10
C LEU A 66 4.62 -16.56 -1.93
N ASN A 67 3.54 -15.80 -2.04
CA ASN A 67 2.48 -15.79 -1.04
C ASN A 67 1.78 -17.14 -0.93
N ASP A 68 1.55 -17.84 -2.05
CA ASP A 68 1.00 -19.20 -2.04
C ASP A 68 1.93 -20.19 -1.33
N MET A 69 3.25 -20.08 -1.49
CA MET A 69 4.19 -20.91 -0.73
C MET A 69 4.02 -20.74 0.79
N TYR A 70 3.75 -19.53 1.27
CA TYR A 70 3.42 -19.28 2.69
C TYR A 70 2.04 -19.81 3.06
N LEU A 71 1.07 -19.71 2.15
CA LEU A 71 -0.27 -20.29 2.35
C LEU A 71 -0.21 -21.81 2.53
N GLN A 72 0.52 -22.51 1.67
CA GLN A 72 0.71 -23.97 1.74
C GLN A 72 1.39 -24.39 3.05
N GLN A 73 2.26 -23.56 3.60
CA GLN A 73 2.89 -23.77 4.91
C GLN A 73 1.99 -23.35 6.09
N LYS A 74 0.77 -22.86 5.83
CA LYS A 74 -0.17 -22.33 6.83
C LYS A 74 0.37 -21.12 7.61
N ASN A 75 1.28 -20.36 6.99
CA ASN A 75 1.96 -19.20 7.53
C ASN A 75 1.57 -17.87 6.84
N LEU A 76 0.54 -17.88 5.99
CA LEU A 76 0.01 -16.67 5.38
C LEU A 76 -1.11 -16.10 6.28
N ASN A 77 -0.96 -14.83 6.65
CA ASN A 77 -2.02 -14.05 7.26
C ASN A 77 -2.45 -12.95 6.29
N VAL A 78 -3.74 -12.73 6.19
CA VAL A 78 -4.32 -11.69 5.33
C VAL A 78 -5.06 -10.68 6.18
N GLN A 79 -4.73 -9.40 5.99
CA GLN A 79 -5.43 -8.28 6.62
C GLN A 79 -6.36 -7.63 5.59
N LEU A 80 -7.66 -7.64 5.87
CA LEU A 80 -8.64 -6.94 5.04
C LEU A 80 -8.59 -5.44 5.31
N LEU A 81 -8.49 -4.67 4.24
CA LEU A 81 -8.63 -3.22 4.29
C LEU A 81 -10.12 -2.85 4.19
N GLY A 82 -10.65 -2.25 5.26
CA GLY A 82 -12.05 -1.86 5.35
C GLY A 82 -12.35 -0.55 4.62
N ARG A 83 -13.57 -0.04 4.84
CA ARG A 83 -14.09 1.17 4.16
C ARG A 83 -13.32 2.46 4.44
N GLY A 84 -12.48 2.50 5.48
CA GLY A 84 -11.62 3.64 5.81
C GLY A 84 -10.38 3.78 4.92
N PHE A 85 -10.14 2.79 4.05
CA PHE A 85 -9.00 2.79 3.13
C PHE A 85 -9.46 3.12 1.71
N ALA A 86 -8.62 3.84 0.98
CA ALA A 86 -8.73 4.01 -0.46
C ALA A 86 -7.48 3.39 -1.09
N TRP A 87 -7.65 2.28 -1.79
CA TRP A 87 -6.59 1.67 -2.58
C TRP A 87 -6.79 2.04 -4.04
N LEU A 88 -5.77 2.62 -4.64
CA LEU A 88 -5.80 3.12 -6.01
C LEU A 88 -4.67 2.43 -6.78
N ASP A 89 -5.02 1.60 -7.75
CA ASP A 89 -4.06 1.09 -8.72
C ASP A 89 -3.72 2.18 -9.74
N THR A 90 -2.46 2.28 -10.13
CA THR A 90 -1.97 3.30 -11.09
C THR A 90 -1.34 2.66 -12.32
N GLY A 91 -1.76 1.44 -12.66
CA GLY A 91 -1.21 0.65 -13.76
C GLY A 91 -1.61 1.11 -15.16
N THR A 92 -2.59 2.02 -15.28
CA THR A 92 -3.01 2.63 -16.56
C THR A 92 -2.98 4.15 -16.45
N MET A 93 -2.98 4.84 -17.61
CA MET A 93 -3.01 6.31 -17.64
C MET A 93 -4.29 6.86 -17.00
N ASP A 94 -5.42 6.21 -17.25
CA ASP A 94 -6.71 6.62 -16.67
C ASP A 94 -6.72 6.44 -15.15
N SER A 95 -6.28 5.29 -14.64
CA SER A 95 -6.22 5.04 -13.21
C SER A 95 -5.20 5.93 -12.49
N LEU A 96 -4.11 6.32 -13.15
CA LEU A 96 -3.16 7.30 -12.63
C LEU A 96 -3.80 8.70 -12.50
N LEU A 97 -4.57 9.10 -13.49
CA LEU A 97 -5.30 10.38 -13.48
C LEU A 97 -6.36 10.39 -12.36
N ASP A 98 -7.12 9.32 -12.22
CA ASP A 98 -8.12 9.17 -11.17
C ASP A 98 -7.47 9.22 -9.77
N ALA A 99 -6.34 8.55 -9.58
CA ALA A 99 -5.59 8.59 -8.33
C ALA A 99 -5.09 10.01 -8.01
N ALA A 100 -4.56 10.72 -9.01
CA ALA A 100 -4.10 12.10 -8.84
C ALA A 100 -5.25 13.05 -8.46
N ALA A 101 -6.41 12.93 -9.13
CA ALA A 101 -7.59 13.72 -8.83
C ALA A 101 -8.14 13.42 -7.42
N PHE A 102 -8.15 12.14 -7.02
CA PHE A 102 -8.57 11.73 -5.69
C PHE A 102 -7.66 12.34 -4.60
N VAL A 103 -6.34 12.19 -4.74
CA VAL A 103 -5.37 12.76 -3.80
C VAL A 103 -5.54 14.28 -3.70
N GLN A 104 -5.58 14.98 -4.83
CA GLN A 104 -5.79 16.42 -4.87
C GLN A 104 -7.06 16.84 -4.13
N MET A 105 -8.17 16.15 -4.37
CA MET A 105 -9.44 16.45 -3.72
C MET A 105 -9.36 16.29 -2.19
N ILE A 106 -8.77 15.20 -1.72
CA ILE A 106 -8.62 14.96 -0.27
C ILE A 106 -7.74 16.02 0.36
N GLU A 107 -6.57 16.31 -0.21
CA GLU A 107 -5.66 17.34 0.30
C GLU A 107 -6.32 18.72 0.36
N HIS A 108 -7.01 19.14 -0.69
CA HIS A 108 -7.70 20.43 -0.73
C HIS A 108 -8.87 20.52 0.26
N ARG A 109 -9.62 19.43 0.46
CA ARG A 109 -10.82 19.45 1.30
C ARG A 109 -10.50 19.27 2.78
N GLN A 110 -9.51 18.47 3.11
CA GLN A 110 -9.14 18.16 4.49
C GLN A 110 -7.96 18.99 4.99
N GLY A 111 -7.21 19.66 4.10
CA GLY A 111 -6.04 20.45 4.47
C GLY A 111 -4.88 19.60 5.00
N VAL A 112 -4.83 18.33 4.60
CA VAL A 112 -3.76 17.38 4.95
C VAL A 112 -2.85 17.18 3.76
N THR A 113 -1.60 16.79 3.99
CA THR A 113 -0.68 16.35 2.95
C THR A 113 -0.57 14.83 3.02
N ILE A 114 -1.04 14.15 1.96
CA ILE A 114 -0.98 12.69 1.89
C ILE A 114 0.47 12.25 1.73
N SER A 115 0.87 11.25 2.51
CA SER A 115 2.21 10.65 2.43
C SER A 115 3.35 11.64 2.72
N ALA A 116 3.23 12.37 3.83
CA ALA A 116 4.27 13.27 4.34
C ALA A 116 5.21 12.51 5.33
N PRO A 117 6.29 11.83 4.85
CA PRO A 117 7.08 10.92 5.69
C PRO A 117 7.73 11.61 6.88
N GLU A 118 8.22 12.84 6.71
CA GLU A 118 8.85 13.59 7.80
C GLU A 118 7.84 14.02 8.87
N GLU A 119 6.63 14.39 8.47
CA GLU A 119 5.53 14.67 9.40
C GLU A 119 5.13 13.42 10.18
N ILE A 120 4.95 12.28 9.48
CA ILE A 120 4.65 10.98 10.10
C ILE A 120 5.75 10.60 11.09
N ALA A 121 7.01 10.76 10.73
CA ALA A 121 8.14 10.47 11.60
C ALA A 121 8.16 11.39 12.85
N TYR A 122 7.80 12.66 12.71
CA TYR A 122 7.70 13.60 13.80
C TYR A 122 6.54 13.27 14.75
N ILE A 123 5.36 13.00 14.24
CA ILE A 123 4.18 12.61 15.05
C ILE A 123 4.47 11.32 15.84
N ASN A 124 5.16 10.36 15.23
CA ASN A 124 5.56 9.12 15.90
C ASN A 124 6.82 9.27 16.78
N GLN A 125 7.36 10.47 16.94
CA GLN A 125 8.55 10.76 17.75
C GLN A 125 9.81 10.01 17.29
N TRP A 126 9.90 9.64 16.01
CA TRP A 126 11.10 9.05 15.40
C TRP A 126 12.13 10.12 15.05
N ILE A 127 11.67 11.35 14.83
CA ILE A 127 12.51 12.55 14.70
C ILE A 127 11.98 13.64 15.63
N ASP A 128 12.85 14.55 16.03
CA ASP A 128 12.52 15.73 16.82
C ASP A 128 12.13 16.93 15.92
N ARG A 129 11.74 18.03 16.58
CA ARG A 129 11.35 19.26 15.91
C ARG A 129 12.50 19.90 15.11
N GLU A 130 13.73 19.79 15.59
CA GLU A 130 14.90 20.35 14.92
C GLU A 130 15.13 19.65 13.59
N LYS A 131 15.08 18.32 13.59
CA LYS A 131 15.22 17.49 12.40
C LYS A 131 14.11 17.74 11.38
N LEU A 132 12.87 17.97 11.86
CA LEU A 132 11.75 18.34 10.98
C LEU A 132 11.99 19.72 10.33
N LEU A 133 12.48 20.70 11.07
CA LEU A 133 12.84 22.02 10.54
C LEU A 133 13.99 21.95 9.53
N ASP A 134 15.00 21.13 9.78
CA ASP A 134 16.07 20.87 8.81
C ASP A 134 15.52 20.35 7.49
N SER A 135 14.55 19.42 7.57
CA SER A 135 13.86 18.90 6.39
C SER A 135 13.08 19.99 5.67
N ALA A 136 12.34 20.83 6.41
CA ALA A 136 11.62 21.97 5.84
C ALA A 136 12.57 22.94 5.09
N ILE A 137 13.73 23.23 5.66
CA ILE A 137 14.75 24.08 5.03
C ILE A 137 15.27 23.43 3.74
N ARG A 138 15.52 22.12 3.75
CA ARG A 138 15.98 21.37 2.57
C ARG A 138 14.99 21.43 1.42
N TYR A 139 13.69 21.36 1.69
CA TYR A 139 12.63 21.48 0.68
C TYR A 139 12.33 22.95 0.31
N GLY A 140 12.82 23.90 1.08
CA GLY A 140 12.78 25.35 0.79
C GLY A 140 11.36 25.89 0.65
N LYS A 141 11.14 26.72 -0.36
CA LYS A 141 9.85 27.38 -0.63
C LYS A 141 8.85 26.49 -1.39
N SER A 142 9.07 25.19 -1.45
CA SER A 142 8.08 24.28 -2.02
C SER A 142 6.84 24.19 -1.12
N PRO A 143 5.66 23.84 -1.66
CA PRO A 143 4.46 23.60 -0.83
C PRO A 143 4.72 22.58 0.28
N TYR A 144 5.53 21.56 0.01
CA TYR A 144 5.91 20.55 0.98
C TYR A 144 6.81 21.10 2.10
N GLY A 145 7.82 21.91 1.75
CA GLY A 145 8.68 22.57 2.75
C GLY A 145 7.89 23.50 3.68
N GLU A 146 6.96 24.30 3.12
CA GLU A 146 6.08 25.15 3.90
C GLU A 146 5.12 24.34 4.80
N HIS A 147 4.63 23.21 4.32
CA HIS A 147 3.83 22.29 5.13
C HIS A 147 4.63 21.74 6.33
N LEU A 148 5.84 21.21 6.12
CA LEU A 148 6.69 20.71 7.22
C LEU A 148 7.01 21.79 8.25
N LYS A 149 7.24 23.02 7.80
CA LYS A 149 7.42 24.16 8.69
C LYS A 149 6.16 24.45 9.51
N ALA A 150 4.98 24.41 8.88
CA ALA A 150 3.70 24.62 9.58
C ALA A 150 3.46 23.52 10.64
N VAL A 151 3.81 22.27 10.34
CA VAL A 151 3.77 21.15 11.31
C VAL A 151 4.70 21.43 12.49
N ALA A 152 5.96 21.78 12.23
CA ALA A 152 6.95 22.08 13.27
C ALA A 152 6.55 23.28 14.17
N GLU A 153 5.79 24.21 13.65
CA GLU A 153 5.25 25.37 14.36
C GLU A 153 3.90 25.11 15.05
N GLY A 154 3.34 23.90 14.95
CA GLY A 154 2.06 23.52 15.54
C GLY A 154 0.85 24.20 14.90
N ARG A 155 0.97 24.62 13.64
CA ARG A 155 -0.11 25.30 12.89
C ARG A 155 -1.02 24.32 12.14
N VAL A 156 -0.59 23.08 11.96
CA VAL A 156 -1.43 21.99 11.40
C VAL A 156 -2.23 21.39 12.54
N LYS A 157 -3.54 21.19 12.32
CA LYS A 157 -4.46 20.55 13.28
C LYS A 157 -4.88 19.20 12.72
N TYR A 158 -4.89 18.18 13.57
CA TYR A 158 -5.30 16.81 13.27
C TYR A 158 -6.66 16.48 13.89
#